data_88928282598cdd203100a5da71be0f7c
#
_entry.id   88928282598cdd203100a5da71be0f7c
#
_cell.length_a   1.000
_cell.length_b   1.000
_cell.length_c   1.000
_cell.angle_alpha   90.00
_cell.angle_beta   90.00
_cell.angle_gamma   90.00
#
_symmetry.space_group_name_H-M   'P 1'
#
loop_
_entity.id
_entity.type
_entity.pdbx_description
1 polymer ?
#
loop_
_entity_poly.entity_id
_entity_poly.type
_entity_poly.pdbx_seq_one_letter_code
_entity_poly.pdbx_strand_id
1 'polypeptide(L)' 'MNNELIDKQEHYTANGIQPIDLMKQNFTSEAFQGFLEGNIIKYVLRHRRKNKVEDLRKAMTYLTWLIEEEEKK' A
#
# COMPACT_ATOMS: atom_id res chain seq x y z
N MET A 1 11.26 6.64 7.36
CA MET A 1 10.72 6.39 7.04
C MET A 1 10.22 5.63 6.80
N ASN A 2 9.71 5.46 6.98
CA ASN A 2 9.26 4.73 6.68
C ASN A 2 9.44 4.12 5.61
N ASN A 3 10.22 4.21 5.28
CA ASN A 3 10.67 3.51 4.12
C ASN A 3 10.93 2.05 4.34
N GLU A 4 10.88 1.64 5.55
CA GLU A 4 11.12 0.23 5.84
C GLU A 4 10.16 -0.69 5.14
N LEU A 5 8.89 -0.30 5.08
CA LEU A 5 7.91 -1.15 4.42
C LEU A 5 8.16 -1.20 2.93
N ILE A 6 8.58 -0.10 2.37
CA ILE A 6 8.90 -0.05 0.95
C ILE A 6 10.12 -0.88 0.65
N ASP A 7 11.12 -0.79 1.51
CA ASP A 7 12.34 -1.58 1.32
C ASP A 7 12.06 -3.07 1.39
N LYS A 8 11.20 -3.47 2.32
CA LYS A 8 10.84 -4.88 2.40
C LYS A 8 10.17 -5.35 1.14
N GLN A 9 9.38 -4.49 0.54
CA GLN A 9 8.71 -4.84 -0.69
C GLN A 9 9.69 -4.98 -1.84
N GLU A 10 10.78 -4.25 -1.79
CA GLU A 10 11.79 -4.36 -2.83
C GLU A 10 12.43 -5.73 -2.86
N HIS A 11 12.42 -6.42 -1.74
CA HIS A 11 12.97 -7.77 -1.73
C HIS A 11 12.22 -8.70 -2.67
N TYR A 12 10.94 -8.43 -2.88
CA TYR A 12 10.16 -9.26 -3.77
C TYR A 12 10.48 -8.97 -5.23
N THR A 13 10.89 -7.75 -5.52
CA THR A 13 11.20 -7.40 -6.90
C THR A 13 12.49 -8.04 -7.36
N ALA A 14 13.31 -8.51 -6.44
CA ALA A 14 14.52 -9.23 -6.83
C ALA A 14 14.17 -10.45 -7.67
N ASN A 15 12.98 -10.99 -7.50
CA ASN A 15 12.55 -12.17 -8.22
C ASN A 15 11.45 -11.88 -9.22
N GLY A 16 11.18 -10.60 -9.46
CA GLY A 16 10.15 -10.26 -10.42
C GLY A 16 9.35 -9.04 -9.97
N ILE A 17 8.19 -8.89 -10.60
CA ILE A 17 7.33 -7.73 -10.37
C ILE A 17 6.51 -7.94 -9.11
N GLN A 18 6.43 -6.90 -8.28
CA GLN A 18 5.58 -6.95 -7.10
C GLN A 18 4.11 -6.91 -7.50
N PRO A 19 3.25 -7.58 -6.72
CA PRO A 19 1.81 -7.53 -7.01
C PRO A 19 1.27 -6.12 -7.13
N ILE A 20 1.75 -5.19 -6.30
CA ILE A 20 1.27 -3.81 -6.35
C ILE A 20 1.58 -3.16 -7.70
N ASP A 21 2.73 -3.48 -8.27
CA ASP A 21 3.10 -2.92 -9.57
C ASP A 21 2.21 -3.47 -10.67
N LEU A 22 1.89 -4.75 -10.59
CA LEU A 22 0.99 -5.35 -11.57
C LEU A 22 -0.39 -4.72 -11.51
N MET A 23 -0.89 -4.50 -10.30
CA MET A 23 -2.20 -3.86 -10.15
C MET A 23 -2.17 -2.45 -10.71
N LYS A 24 -1.11 -1.72 -10.40
CA LYS A 24 -0.99 -0.34 -10.85
C LYS A 24 -0.99 -0.26 -12.36
N GLN A 25 -0.36 -1.23 -13.02
CA GLN A 25 -0.27 -1.24 -14.48
C GLN A 25 -1.55 -1.71 -15.15
N ASN A 26 -2.29 -2.60 -14.51
CA ASN A 26 -3.39 -3.28 -15.19
C ASN A 26 -4.78 -2.90 -14.70
N PHE A 27 -4.90 -2.41 -13.48
CA PHE A 27 -6.19 -1.99 -12.95
C PHE A 27 -6.55 -0.61 -13.47
N THR A 28 -7.84 -0.34 -13.58
CA THR A 28 -8.26 1.04 -13.79
C THR A 28 -7.84 1.84 -12.57
N SER A 29 -7.77 3.16 -12.73
CA SER A 29 -7.43 4.02 -11.60
C SER A 29 -8.41 3.83 -10.45
N GLU A 30 -9.70 3.72 -10.77
CA GLU A 30 -10.70 3.53 -9.72
C GLU A 30 -10.52 2.23 -8.98
N ALA A 31 -10.24 1.15 -9.70
CA ALA A 31 -10.06 -0.14 -9.06
C ALA A 31 -8.82 -0.14 -8.17
N PHE A 32 -7.76 0.46 -8.65
CA PHE A 32 -6.53 0.52 -7.88
C PHE A 32 -6.73 1.36 -6.62
N GLN A 33 -7.43 2.48 -6.74
CA GLN A 33 -7.71 3.30 -5.57
C GLN A 33 -8.57 2.56 -4.55
N GLY A 34 -9.55 1.79 -5.04
CA GLY A 34 -10.36 0.98 -4.13
C GLY A 34 -9.54 -0.04 -3.36
N PHE A 35 -8.59 -0.67 -4.05
CA PHE A 35 -7.69 -1.60 -3.38
C PHE A 35 -6.89 -0.89 -2.29
N LEU A 36 -6.36 0.29 -2.59
CA LEU A 36 -5.58 1.05 -1.60
C LEU A 36 -6.45 1.46 -0.43
N GLU A 37 -7.65 1.96 -0.70
CA GLU A 37 -8.56 2.38 0.35
C GLU A 37 -8.92 1.23 1.28
N GLY A 38 -9.19 0.06 0.71
CA GLY A 38 -9.53 -1.10 1.50
C GLY A 38 -8.41 -1.49 2.44
N ASN A 39 -7.17 -1.40 1.96
CA ASN A 39 -6.03 -1.74 2.81
C ASN A 39 -5.82 -0.71 3.91
N ILE A 40 -6.04 0.56 3.62
CA ILE A 40 -5.94 1.60 4.64
C ILE A 40 -6.93 1.31 5.77
N ILE A 41 -8.18 1.07 5.40
CA ILE A 41 -9.21 0.80 6.38
C ILE A 41 -8.87 -0.43 7.20
N LYS A 42 -8.45 -1.50 6.53
CA LYS A 42 -8.13 -2.75 7.20
C LYS A 42 -7.05 -2.55 8.25
N TYR A 43 -5.96 -1.91 7.88
CA TYR A 43 -4.85 -1.78 8.81
C TYR A 43 -5.15 -0.83 9.95
N VAL A 44 -5.86 0.26 9.68
CA VAL A 44 -6.24 1.17 10.75
C VAL A 44 -7.15 0.48 11.76
N LEU A 45 -8.14 -0.25 11.26
CA LEU A 45 -9.13 -0.87 12.15
C LEU A 45 -8.53 -1.98 13.00
N ARG A 46 -7.54 -2.70 12.47
CA ARG A 46 -7.03 -3.84 13.21
C ARG A 46 -5.81 -3.53 14.07
N HIS A 47 -5.26 -2.31 13.98
CA HIS A 47 -3.95 -2.03 14.59
C HIS A 47 -3.92 -2.30 16.08
N ARG A 48 -5.03 -2.06 16.80
CA ARG A 48 -5.04 -2.25 18.25
C ARG A 48 -4.90 -3.71 18.66
N ARG A 49 -5.42 -4.60 17.83
CA ARG A 49 -5.43 -6.02 18.17
C ARG A 49 -4.29 -6.80 17.56
N LYS A 50 -3.60 -6.20 16.59
CA LYS A 50 -2.57 -6.92 15.89
C LYS A 50 -1.22 -6.27 16.08
N ASN A 51 -0.78 -5.52 15.11
CA ASN A 51 0.61 -5.09 15.05
C ASN A 51 0.84 -3.65 15.49
N LYS A 52 -0.15 -3.02 16.09
CA LYS A 52 0.00 -1.68 16.66
C LYS A 52 0.56 -0.69 15.65
N VAL A 53 1.69 -0.08 16.01
CA VAL A 53 2.32 0.93 15.18
C VAL A 53 2.66 0.39 13.79
N GLU A 54 3.03 -0.87 13.71
CA GLU A 54 3.38 -1.44 12.41
C GLU A 54 2.19 -1.42 11.45
N ASP A 55 1.00 -1.75 11.95
CA ASP A 55 -0.18 -1.70 11.11
C ASP A 55 -0.47 -0.27 10.66
N LEU A 56 -0.27 0.70 11.55
CA LEU A 56 -0.48 2.09 11.17
C LEU A 56 0.51 2.53 10.11
N ARG A 57 1.75 2.03 10.18
CA ARG A 57 2.73 2.34 9.15
C ARG A 57 2.35 1.73 7.81
N LYS A 58 1.78 0.53 7.85
CA LYS A 58 1.28 -0.07 6.61
C LYS A 58 0.15 0.77 6.02
N ALA A 59 -0.76 1.21 6.87
CA ALA A 59 -1.84 2.08 6.40
C ALA A 59 -1.27 3.34 5.76
N MET A 60 -0.22 3.89 6.35
CA MET A 60 0.39 5.10 5.82
C MET A 60 1.02 4.86 4.45
N THR A 61 1.62 3.69 4.25
CA THR A 61 2.19 3.35 2.96
C THR A 61 1.11 3.32 1.88
N TYR A 62 -0.02 2.67 2.18
CA TYR A 62 -1.11 2.63 1.21
C TYR A 62 -1.71 4.00 0.98
N LEU A 63 -1.77 4.82 2.02
CA LEU A 63 -2.29 6.18 1.88
C LEU A 63 -1.37 7.02 0.99
N THR A 64 -0.07 6.85 1.14
CA THR A 64 0.88 7.56 0.28
C THR A 64 0.65 7.21 -1.18
N TRP A 65 0.46 5.94 -1.47
CA TRP A 65 0.19 5.54 -2.85
C TRP A 65 -1.14 6.10 -3.33
N LEU A 66 -2.13 6.18 -2.45
CA LEU A 66 -3.42 6.76 -2.84
C LEU A 66 -3.29 8.24 -3.18
N ILE A 67 -2.49 8.95 -2.39
CA ILE A 67 -2.23 10.37 -2.67
C ILE A 67 -1.58 10.51 -4.04
N GLU A 68 -0.62 9.66 -4.34
CA GLU A 68 0.04 9.71 -5.64
C GLU A 68 -0.93 9.49 -6.79
N GLU A 69 -1.89 8.57 -6.60
CA GLU A 69 -2.90 8.35 -7.64
C GLU A 69 -3.77 9.57 -7.84
N GLU A 70 -4.15 10.23 -6.75
CA GLU A 70 -4.94 11.46 -6.87
C GLU A 70 -4.16 12.57 -7.56
N GLU A 71 -2.88 12.63 -7.27
CA GLU A 71 -2.05 13.69 -7.86
C GLU A 71 -1.87 13.53 -9.36
N LYS A 72 -2.08 12.33 -9.88
CA LYS A 72 -1.99 12.11 -11.31
C LYS A 72 -3.18 12.66 -12.07
N LYS A 73 -4.26 12.93 -11.37
CA LYS A 73 -5.45 13.49 -12.00
C LYS A 73 -5.26 15.00 -12.21
#